data_a38960aa77cdaea7e1ae353e18a9cf18
#
_entry.id   a38960aa77cdaea7e1ae353e18a9cf18
#
_cell.length_a   1.000
_cell.length_b   1.000
_cell.length_c   1.000
_cell.angle_alpha   90.00
_cell.angle_beta   90.00
_cell.angle_gamma   90.00
#
_symmetry.space_group_name_H-M   'P 1'
#
loop_
_entity.id
_entity.type
_entity.pdbx_description
1 polymer ?
#
loop_
_entity_poly.entity_id
_entity_poly.type
_entity_poly.pdbx_seq_one_letter_code
_entity_poly.pdbx_strand_id
1 'polypeptide(L)'
;HDAAQSLLASIACGAPGVTVYYNENDKRAAAWLRELIAQGQLPAGVVDERSIEDVTPNDLRGFTQCHFFAGIGGWALALQWAGWGEQTVWTGSCPCQPFSAAGKGGGFADERHL
;
A
#
# COMPACT_ATOMS: atom_id res chain seq x y z
N HIS A 1 -2.78 14.99 -20.90
CA HIS A 1 -1.41 14.84 -20.43
C HIS A 1 -1.30 13.72 -19.43
N ASP A 2 -2.30 13.61 -18.65
CA ASP A 2 -2.25 12.70 -17.53
C ASP A 2 -2.33 11.25 -17.95
N ALA A 3 -3.07 10.97 -19.02
CA ALA A 3 -3.16 9.61 -19.53
C ALA A 3 -1.80 9.12 -20.04
N ALA A 4 -1.08 9.97 -20.76
CA ALA A 4 0.24 9.60 -21.25
C ALA A 4 1.24 9.47 -20.12
N GLN A 5 1.18 10.36 -19.14
CA GLN A 5 2.06 10.30 -17.98
C GLN A 5 1.79 9.04 -17.16
N SER A 6 0.53 8.71 -16.95
CA SER A 6 0.15 7.52 -16.20
C SER A 6 0.60 6.25 -16.91
N LEU A 7 0.46 6.23 -18.24
CA LEU A 7 0.88 5.08 -19.02
C LEU A 7 2.39 4.89 -18.97
N LEU A 8 3.14 5.98 -19.07
CA LEU A 8 4.59 5.90 -18.98
C LEU A 8 5.04 5.42 -17.62
N ALA A 9 4.39 5.90 -16.56
CA ALA A 9 4.71 5.46 -15.22
C ALA A 9 4.42 3.97 -15.04
N SER A 10 3.32 3.49 -15.59
CA SER A 10 2.98 2.06 -15.52
C SER A 10 3.99 1.21 -16.27
N ILE A 11 4.42 1.66 -17.43
CA ILE A 11 5.42 0.94 -18.22
C ILE A 11 6.75 0.91 -17.46
N ALA A 12 7.12 2.02 -16.83
CA ALA A 12 8.38 2.10 -16.11
C ALA A 12 8.40 1.21 -14.86
N CYS A 13 7.24 1.03 -14.22
CA CYS A 13 7.17 0.32 -12.94
C CYS A 13 6.53 -1.06 -13.03
N GLY A 14 6.05 -1.45 -14.20
CA GLY A 14 5.40 -2.73 -14.36
C GLY A 14 4.58 -2.78 -15.64
N ALA A 15 3.65 -3.73 -15.72
CA ALA A 15 2.83 -3.91 -16.90
C ALA A 15 1.86 -2.75 -17.09
N PRO A 16 1.58 -2.37 -18.34
CA PRO A 16 0.56 -1.37 -18.62
C PRO A 16 -0.79 -1.79 -18.06
N GLY A 17 -1.51 -0.86 -17.48
CA GLY A 17 -2.83 -1.11 -16.95
C GLY A 17 -2.85 -1.56 -15.50
N VAL A 18 -1.70 -1.83 -14.91
CA VAL A 18 -1.62 -2.15 -13.48
C VAL A 18 -1.67 -0.85 -12.68
N THR A 19 -2.58 -0.80 -11.71
CA THR A 19 -2.69 0.34 -10.82
C THR A 19 -2.61 -0.16 -9.38
N VAL A 20 -1.88 0.55 -8.57
CA VAL A 20 -1.59 0.15 -7.19
C VAL A 20 -2.09 1.21 -6.23
N TYR A 21 -2.74 0.77 -5.18
CA TYR A 21 -3.23 1.63 -4.12
C TYR A 21 -2.48 1.30 -2.82
N TYR A 22 -1.92 2.32 -2.22
CA TYR A 22 -1.19 2.18 -0.95
C TYR A 22 -1.93 2.98 0.11
N ASN A 23 -2.36 2.31 1.16
CA ASN A 23 -2.97 2.99 2.30
C ASN A 23 -1.98 3.00 3.46
N GLU A 24 -1.60 4.18 3.90
CA GLU A 24 -0.67 4.34 5.01
C GLU A 24 -0.96 5.66 5.71
N ASN A 25 -1.42 5.60 6.96
CA ASN A 25 -1.79 6.81 7.67
C ASN A 25 -0.63 7.47 8.42
N ASP A 26 0.50 6.83 8.54
CA ASP A 26 1.69 7.45 9.09
C ASP A 26 2.29 8.38 8.04
N LYS A 27 2.35 9.65 8.35
CA LYS A 27 2.79 10.65 7.38
C LYS A 27 4.23 10.45 6.93
N ARG A 28 5.09 9.99 7.81
CA ARG A 28 6.49 9.70 7.46
C ARG A 28 6.58 8.55 6.50
N ALA A 29 5.89 7.46 6.80
CA ALA A 29 5.88 6.30 5.94
C ALA A 29 5.29 6.64 4.58
N ALA A 30 4.21 7.42 4.57
CA ALA A 30 3.57 7.83 3.32
C ALA A 30 4.52 8.68 2.47
N ALA A 31 5.29 9.56 3.10
CA ALA A 31 6.27 10.37 2.39
C ALA A 31 7.36 9.49 1.77
N TRP A 32 7.83 8.49 2.50
CA TRP A 32 8.79 7.52 1.98
C TRP A 32 8.22 6.73 0.81
N LEU A 33 6.96 6.29 0.93
CA LEU A 33 6.29 5.59 -0.16
C LEU A 33 6.30 6.43 -1.44
N ARG A 34 5.93 7.69 -1.32
CA ARG A 34 5.90 8.58 -2.48
C ARG A 34 7.28 8.75 -3.09
N GLU A 35 8.29 8.85 -2.26
CA GLU A 35 9.66 8.99 -2.75
C GLU A 35 10.13 7.74 -3.46
N LEU A 36 9.86 6.57 -2.90
CA LEU A 36 10.24 5.30 -3.52
C LEU A 36 9.52 5.08 -4.84
N ILE A 37 8.26 5.48 -4.92
CA ILE A 37 7.51 5.40 -6.16
C ILE A 37 8.13 6.36 -7.20
N ALA A 38 8.45 7.57 -6.78
CA ALA A 38 9.03 8.57 -7.68
C ALA A 38 10.38 8.13 -8.23
N GLN A 39 11.13 7.38 -7.45
CA GLN A 39 12.43 6.87 -7.88
C GLN A 39 12.35 5.57 -8.66
N GLY A 40 11.15 5.04 -8.89
CA GLY A 40 10.97 3.79 -9.61
C GLY A 40 11.30 2.55 -8.81
N GLN A 41 11.45 2.67 -7.48
CA GLN A 41 11.75 1.53 -6.63
C GLN A 41 10.51 0.70 -6.31
N LEU A 42 9.34 1.31 -6.38
CA LEU A 42 8.06 0.65 -6.15
C LEU A 42 7.15 0.88 -7.34
N PRO A 43 6.16 0.01 -7.56
CA PRO A 43 5.19 0.21 -8.62
C PRO A 43 4.46 1.55 -8.47
N ALA A 44 4.23 2.20 -9.59
CA ALA A 44 3.50 3.46 -9.60
C ALA A 44 2.10 3.28 -9.02
N GLY A 45 1.63 4.26 -8.26
CA GLY A 45 0.33 4.15 -7.65
C GLY A 45 -0.03 5.37 -6.84
N VAL A 46 -1.13 5.25 -6.12
CA VAL A 46 -1.69 6.31 -5.29
C VAL A 46 -1.38 6.01 -3.83
N VAL A 47 -0.90 6.99 -3.10
CA VAL A 47 -0.68 6.88 -1.66
C VAL A 47 -1.78 7.64 -0.94
N ASP A 48 -2.57 6.92 -0.15
CA ASP A 48 -3.69 7.48 0.59
C ASP A 48 -3.32 7.49 2.07
N GLU A 49 -3.26 8.68 2.65
CA GLU A 49 -2.85 8.85 4.05
C GLU A 49 -3.99 8.76 5.05
N ARG A 50 -5.20 8.50 4.57
CA ARG A 50 -6.35 8.39 5.49
C ARG A 50 -6.24 7.15 6.35
N SER A 51 -6.94 7.18 7.48
CA SER A 51 -7.12 5.97 8.27
C SER A 51 -7.87 4.94 7.44
N ILE A 52 -7.55 3.66 7.64
CA ILE A 52 -8.28 2.57 6.97
C ILE A 52 -9.78 2.66 7.23
N GLU A 53 -10.18 3.23 8.35
CA GLU A 53 -11.60 3.38 8.70
C GLU A 53 -12.35 4.31 7.76
N ASP A 54 -11.64 5.20 7.10
CA ASP A 54 -12.22 6.17 6.19
C ASP A 54 -12.20 5.73 4.74
N VAL A 55 -11.58 4.59 4.46
CA VAL A 55 -11.49 4.07 3.10
C VAL A 55 -12.75 3.26 2.80
N THR A 56 -13.36 3.52 1.66
CA THR A 56 -14.58 2.84 1.26
C THR A 56 -14.30 1.92 0.07
N PRO A 57 -15.15 0.92 -0.16
CA PRO A 57 -14.97 0.07 -1.34
C PRO A 57 -14.96 0.85 -2.65
N ASN A 58 -15.67 1.96 -2.70
CA ASN A 58 -15.70 2.78 -3.91
C ASN A 58 -14.34 3.43 -4.19
N ASP A 59 -13.57 3.72 -3.13
CA ASP A 59 -12.24 4.30 -3.27
C ASP A 59 -11.26 3.31 -3.91
N LEU A 60 -11.56 2.02 -3.83
CA LEU A 60 -10.66 0.98 -4.30
C LEU A 60 -10.96 0.51 -5.70
N ARG A 61 -11.99 1.07 -6.31
CA ARG A 61 -12.36 0.68 -7.67
C ARG A 61 -11.26 1.00 -8.67
N GLY A 62 -11.02 0.07 -9.55
CA GLY A 62 -10.06 0.27 -10.61
C GLY A 62 -8.62 -0.02 -10.23
N PHE A 63 -8.36 -0.33 -8.98
CA PHE A 63 -7.01 -0.70 -8.56
C PHE A 63 -6.79 -2.20 -8.67
N THR A 64 -5.67 -2.57 -9.29
CA THR A 64 -5.29 -3.98 -9.44
C THR A 64 -4.78 -4.53 -8.12
N GLN A 65 -3.99 -3.74 -7.42
CA GLN A 65 -3.45 -4.14 -6.12
C GLN A 65 -3.76 -3.08 -5.09
N CYS A 66 -4.15 -3.53 -3.90
CA CYS A 66 -4.40 -2.63 -2.77
C CYS A 66 -3.58 -3.12 -1.59
N HIS A 67 -2.74 -2.25 -1.07
CA HIS A 67 -1.87 -2.56 0.06
C HIS A 67 -2.27 -1.70 1.25
N PHE A 68 -2.86 -2.33 2.24
CA PHE A 68 -3.31 -1.65 3.45
C PHE A 68 -2.24 -1.77 4.52
N PHE A 69 -2.06 -0.73 5.32
CA PHE A 69 -0.97 -0.64 6.28
C PHE A 69 0.35 -0.81 5.55
N ALA A 70 0.52 -0.03 4.49
CA ALA A 70 1.56 -0.31 3.49
C ALA A 70 2.99 -0.12 4.01
N GLY A 71 3.17 0.69 5.04
CA GLY A 71 4.49 0.99 5.53
C GLY A 71 5.34 1.63 4.45
N ILE A 72 6.47 1.04 4.16
CA ILE A 72 7.35 1.51 3.09
C ILE A 72 7.20 0.68 1.82
N GLY A 73 6.12 -0.08 1.70
CA GLY A 73 5.80 -0.77 0.46
C GLY A 73 6.43 -2.14 0.29
N GLY A 74 6.76 -2.80 1.39
CA GLY A 74 7.41 -4.11 1.32
C GLY A 74 6.61 -5.15 0.57
N TRP A 75 5.29 -5.20 0.75
CA TRP A 75 4.45 -6.15 0.03
C TRP A 75 4.46 -5.90 -1.47
N ALA A 76 4.37 -4.64 -1.88
CA ALA A 76 4.37 -4.29 -3.31
C ALA A 76 5.69 -4.71 -3.95
N LEU A 77 6.81 -4.47 -3.28
CA LEU A 77 8.11 -4.86 -3.77
C LEU A 77 8.27 -6.38 -3.83
N ALA A 78 7.84 -7.07 -2.77
CA ALA A 78 7.93 -8.53 -2.71
C ALA A 78 7.12 -9.18 -3.83
N LEU A 79 5.91 -8.69 -4.09
CA LEU A 79 5.08 -9.22 -5.15
C LEU A 79 5.69 -8.97 -6.52
N GLN A 80 6.30 -7.81 -6.70
CA GLN A 80 6.97 -7.50 -7.96
C GLN A 80 8.14 -8.46 -8.19
N TRP A 81 8.95 -8.70 -7.17
CA TRP A 81 10.08 -9.63 -7.28
C TRP A 81 9.63 -11.07 -7.47
N ALA A 82 8.48 -11.42 -6.92
CA ALA A 82 7.93 -12.77 -7.08
C ALA A 82 7.24 -13.00 -8.42
N GLY A 83 7.19 -11.99 -9.29
CA GLY A 83 6.51 -12.10 -10.56
C GLY A 83 5.00 -11.90 -10.47
N TRP A 84 4.51 -11.40 -9.36
CA TRP A 84 3.08 -11.17 -9.11
C TRP A 84 2.66 -9.73 -9.25
N GLY A 85 3.52 -8.88 -9.80
CA GLY A 85 3.23 -7.45 -9.88
C GLY A 85 1.99 -7.11 -10.70
N GLU A 86 1.53 -8.00 -11.56
CA GLU A 86 0.36 -7.76 -12.40
C GLU A 86 -0.91 -8.45 -11.89
N GLN A 87 -0.80 -9.21 -10.81
CA GLN A 87 -1.92 -9.97 -10.29
C GLN A 87 -2.80 -9.11 -9.40
N THR A 88 -4.09 -9.37 -9.44
CA THR A 88 -5.03 -8.73 -8.53
C THR A 88 -4.83 -9.30 -7.13
N VAL A 89 -4.49 -8.44 -6.19
CA VAL A 89 -4.23 -8.89 -4.82
C VAL A 89 -4.42 -7.73 -3.85
N TRP A 90 -4.89 -8.05 -2.67
CA TRP A 90 -4.96 -7.14 -1.55
C TRP A 90 -4.06 -7.68 -0.45
N THR A 91 -3.22 -6.83 0.12
CA THR A 91 -2.38 -7.19 1.26
C THR A 91 -2.71 -6.30 2.44
N GLY A 92 -2.37 -6.77 3.63
CA GLY A 92 -2.56 -5.97 4.82
C GLY A 92 -1.63 -6.46 5.92
N SER A 93 -0.82 -5.56 6.44
CA SER A 93 0.07 -5.86 7.56
C SER A 93 -0.47 -5.12 8.78
N CYS A 94 -1.52 -5.66 9.37
CA CYS A 94 -2.14 -5.02 10.53
C CYS A 94 -1.14 -4.85 11.65
N PRO A 95 -1.15 -3.70 12.31
CA PRO A 95 -0.34 -3.54 13.51
C PRO A 95 -0.72 -4.59 14.53
N CYS A 96 0.26 -5.30 15.04
CA CYS A 96 -0.01 -6.38 16.00
C CYS A 96 0.50 -6.03 17.39
N GLN A 97 0.66 -4.76 17.68
CA GLN A 97 1.15 -4.30 18.97
C GLN A 97 0.33 -4.81 20.17
N PRO A 98 -1.01 -4.87 20.07
CA PRO A 98 -1.79 -5.42 21.18
C PRO A 98 -1.45 -6.86 21.51
N PHE A 99 -0.92 -7.61 20.56
CA PHE A 99 -0.64 -9.03 20.70
C PHE A 99 0.83 -9.35 20.68
N SER A 100 1.70 -8.34 20.57
CA SER A 100 3.14 -8.60 20.50
C SER A 100 3.71 -8.98 21.86
N ALA A 101 4.86 -9.66 21.84
CA ALA A 101 5.55 -10.02 23.08
C ALA A 101 6.00 -8.78 23.88
N ALA A 102 6.23 -7.68 23.18
CA ALA A 102 6.57 -6.41 23.82
C ALA A 102 5.36 -5.69 24.37
N GLY A 103 4.16 -6.14 24.04
CA GLY A 103 2.94 -5.56 24.57
C GLY A 103 2.78 -5.89 26.04
N LYS A 104 1.91 -5.18 26.71
CA LYS A 104 1.69 -5.32 28.14
C LYS A 104 0.60 -6.31 28.49
N GLY A 105 0.29 -7.23 27.60
CA GLY A 105 -0.74 -8.23 27.85
C GLY A 105 -2.15 -7.71 27.75
N GLY A 106 -2.35 -6.54 27.16
CA GLY A 106 -3.66 -5.96 27.01
C GLY A 106 -4.26 -6.09 25.62
N GLY A 107 -3.90 -7.15 24.89
CA GLY A 107 -4.24 -7.28 23.48
C GLY A 107 -5.68 -6.96 23.14
N PHE A 108 -6.64 -7.59 23.83
CA PHE A 108 -8.06 -7.35 23.51
C PHE A 108 -8.60 -6.09 24.17
N ALA A 109 -7.88 -5.51 25.10
CA ALA A 109 -8.31 -4.28 25.75
C ALA A 109 -7.70 -3.05 25.07
N ASP A 110 -6.76 -3.23 24.19
CA ASP A 110 -6.13 -2.14 23.46
C ASP A 110 -7.09 -1.63 22.38
N GLU A 111 -7.24 -0.31 22.29
CA GLU A 111 -8.19 0.27 21.35
C GLU A 111 -7.79 0.07 19.87
N ARG A 112 -6.57 -0.39 19.61
CA ARG A 112 -6.18 -0.76 18.26
C ARG A 112 -6.55 -2.19 17.89
N HIS A 113 -7.10 -2.92 18.83
CA HIS A 113 -7.61 -4.25 18.55
C HIS A 113 -8.91 -4.13 17.77
N LEU A 114 -9.00 -4.78 16.64
CA LEU A 114 -10.20 -4.74 15.80
C LEU A 114 -10.74 -6.13 15.56
#